data_10c7283c13b8cdf92a1d3091e73656eb
#
_entry.id   10c7283c13b8cdf92a1d3091e73656eb
#
_cell.length_a   1.000
_cell.length_b   1.000
_cell.length_c   1.000
_cell.angle_alpha   90.00
_cell.angle_beta   90.00
_cell.angle_gamma   90.00
#
_symmetry.space_group_name_H-M   'P 1'
#
loop_
_entity.id
_entity.type
_entity.pdbx_description
1 polymer ?
#
loop_
_entity_poly.entity_id
_entity_poly.type
_entity_poly.pdbx_seq_one_letter_code
_entity_poly.pdbx_strand_id
1 'polypeptide(L)'
;MIARMIGRLWHGWTTRANASAYEALLRGEVLPGIHRVPGYRGAYLFRRDLGEEVEFVTLTLFESMQAVRAFAGEDFEKAVVPPKARKLLARFDERSVHYETLLGPDGGSAGSR
;
A
#
# COMPACT_ATOMS: atom_id res chain seq x y z
N MET A 1 19.91 11.13 -15.22
CA MET A 1 19.62 9.89 -14.51
C MET A 1 18.12 9.75 -14.25
N ILE A 2 17.59 8.57 -14.44
CA ILE A 2 16.17 8.33 -14.31
C ILE A 2 15.89 7.73 -12.94
N ALA A 3 15.03 8.39 -12.17
CA ALA A 3 14.63 7.87 -10.88
C ALA A 3 13.65 6.74 -11.06
N ARG A 4 13.80 5.69 -10.26
CA ARG A 4 12.90 4.56 -10.31
C ARG A 4 11.75 4.77 -9.35
N MET A 5 10.60 4.21 -9.71
CA MET A 5 9.47 4.22 -8.81
C MET A 5 9.75 3.34 -7.60
N ILE A 6 9.18 3.73 -6.48
CA ILE A 6 9.31 2.98 -5.23
C ILE A 6 8.02 2.23 -5.00
N GLY A 7 8.14 0.93 -4.77
CA GLY A 7 7.01 0.11 -4.34
C GLY A 7 7.03 -0.02 -2.84
N ARG A 8 5.90 0.33 -2.20
CA ARG A 8 5.74 0.24 -0.75
C ARG A 8 4.80 -0.92 -0.47
N LEU A 9 5.34 -1.96 0.18
CA LEU A 9 4.61 -3.21 0.41
C LEU A 9 4.21 -3.33 1.87
N TRP A 10 2.94 -3.70 2.10
CA TRP A 10 2.39 -3.80 3.45
C TRP A 10 1.33 -4.89 3.48
N HIS A 11 1.27 -5.61 4.61
CA HIS A 11 0.29 -6.69 4.81
C HIS A 11 -0.61 -6.37 5.99
N GLY A 12 -1.90 -6.67 5.83
CA GLY A 12 -2.85 -6.64 6.92
C GLY A 12 -3.74 -7.87 6.85
N TRP A 13 -4.25 -8.30 8.00
CA TRP A 13 -5.10 -9.49 8.08
C TRP A 13 -6.39 -9.12 8.79
N THR A 14 -7.51 -9.59 8.23
CA THR A 14 -8.83 -9.42 8.88
C THR A 14 -9.36 -10.78 9.26
N THR A 15 -10.40 -10.78 10.11
CA THR A 15 -11.24 -11.97 10.22
C THR A 15 -12.05 -12.08 8.93
N ARG A 16 -12.63 -13.27 8.70
CA ARG A 16 -13.50 -13.45 7.53
C ARG A 16 -14.68 -12.48 7.60
N ALA A 17 -15.20 -12.25 8.79
CA ALA A 17 -16.37 -11.38 8.97
C ALA A 17 -16.08 -9.94 8.56
N ASN A 18 -14.86 -9.47 8.77
CA ASN A 18 -14.49 -8.08 8.49
C ASN A 18 -13.89 -7.86 7.11
N ALA A 19 -13.66 -8.92 6.34
CA ALA A 19 -12.93 -8.81 5.08
C ALA A 19 -13.61 -7.89 4.08
N SER A 20 -14.92 -8.04 3.89
CA SER A 20 -15.63 -7.22 2.92
C SER A 20 -15.68 -5.76 3.31
N ALA A 21 -15.86 -5.49 4.61
CA ALA A 21 -15.87 -4.12 5.10
C ALA A 21 -14.49 -3.46 4.93
N TYR A 22 -13.43 -4.22 5.17
CA TYR A 22 -12.08 -3.70 5.01
C TYR A 22 -11.78 -3.40 3.54
N GLU A 23 -12.16 -4.31 2.65
CA GLU A 23 -11.97 -4.09 1.22
C GLU A 23 -12.72 -2.84 0.77
N ALA A 24 -13.97 -2.68 1.21
CA ALA A 24 -14.77 -1.52 0.86
C ALA A 24 -14.14 -0.21 1.37
N LEU A 25 -13.58 -0.26 2.57
CA LEU A 25 -12.91 0.91 3.14
C LEU A 25 -11.69 1.31 2.31
N LEU A 26 -10.88 0.32 1.89
CA LEU A 26 -9.70 0.61 1.09
C LEU A 26 -10.08 1.18 -0.27
N ARG A 27 -11.07 0.58 -0.94
CA ARG A 27 -11.49 1.03 -2.26
C ARG A 27 -12.15 2.40 -2.23
N GLY A 28 -12.91 2.67 -1.19
CA GLY A 28 -13.74 3.87 -1.14
C GLY A 28 -13.11 5.07 -0.46
N GLU A 29 -12.19 4.85 0.46
CA GLU A 29 -11.63 5.97 1.24
C GLU A 29 -10.12 5.99 1.28
N VAL A 30 -9.48 4.86 1.63
CA VAL A 30 -8.04 4.87 1.90
C VAL A 30 -7.24 5.10 0.62
N LEU A 31 -7.46 4.27 -0.40
CA LEU A 31 -6.70 4.41 -1.63
C LEU A 31 -7.02 5.69 -2.38
N PRO A 32 -8.29 6.10 -2.50
CA PRO A 32 -8.56 7.41 -3.10
C PRO A 32 -7.93 8.57 -2.35
N GLY A 33 -7.82 8.47 -1.02
CA GLY A 33 -7.18 9.52 -0.23
C GLY A 33 -5.70 9.68 -0.55
N ILE A 34 -5.02 8.57 -0.86
CA ILE A 34 -3.60 8.62 -1.19
C ILE A 34 -3.36 9.29 -2.54
N HIS A 35 -4.35 9.31 -3.43
CA HIS A 35 -4.23 9.98 -4.72
C HIS A 35 -3.87 11.45 -4.58
N ARG A 36 -4.13 12.05 -3.44
CA ARG A 36 -3.82 13.46 -3.21
C ARG A 36 -2.37 13.70 -2.87
N VAL A 37 -1.62 12.65 -2.58
CA VAL A 37 -0.21 12.79 -2.21
C VAL A 37 0.61 13.03 -3.48
N PRO A 38 1.40 14.10 -3.54
CA PRO A 38 2.25 14.34 -4.69
C PRO A 38 3.21 13.18 -4.90
N GLY A 39 3.29 12.71 -6.14
CA GLY A 39 4.18 11.62 -6.48
C GLY A 39 3.59 10.23 -6.33
N TYR A 40 2.36 10.12 -5.85
CA TYR A 40 1.66 8.84 -5.82
C TYR A 40 1.32 8.41 -7.24
N ARG A 41 1.58 7.13 -7.59
CA ARG A 41 1.42 6.63 -8.95
C ARG A 41 0.43 5.48 -9.09
N GLY A 42 -0.21 5.07 -8.01
CA GLY A 42 -1.20 4.02 -8.06
C GLY A 42 -0.92 2.91 -7.07
N ALA A 43 -1.77 1.91 -7.06
CA ALA A 43 -1.64 0.82 -6.10
C ALA A 43 -2.25 -0.46 -6.63
N TYR A 44 -1.74 -1.56 -6.11
CA TYR A 44 -2.39 -2.86 -6.24
C TYR A 44 -2.90 -3.27 -4.87
N LEU A 45 -4.08 -3.84 -4.85
CA LEU A 45 -4.65 -4.43 -3.66
C LEU A 45 -4.86 -5.90 -3.94
N PHE A 46 -4.20 -6.76 -3.16
CA PHE A 46 -4.30 -8.20 -3.31
C PHE A 46 -5.00 -8.80 -2.10
N ARG A 47 -5.67 -9.90 -2.30
CA ARG A 47 -6.38 -10.60 -1.24
C ARG A 47 -6.14 -12.09 -1.35
N ARG A 48 -6.00 -12.76 -0.19
CA ARG A 48 -5.84 -14.21 -0.13
C ARG A 48 -6.57 -14.75 1.08
N ASP A 49 -7.42 -15.76 0.87
CA ASP A 49 -8.12 -16.44 1.96
C ASP A 49 -7.17 -17.42 2.64
N LEU A 50 -7.15 -17.36 3.96
CA LEU A 50 -6.32 -18.25 4.78
C LEU A 50 -7.18 -19.08 5.73
N GLY A 51 -8.48 -19.24 5.44
CA GLY A 51 -9.40 -19.95 6.29
C GLY A 51 -10.09 -19.00 7.26
N GLU A 52 -9.60 -18.92 8.47
CA GLU A 52 -10.20 -18.04 9.49
C GLU A 52 -9.87 -16.57 9.28
N GLU A 53 -8.77 -16.30 8.60
CA GLU A 53 -8.35 -14.94 8.30
C GLU A 53 -8.29 -14.71 6.80
N VAL A 54 -8.35 -13.45 6.42
CA VAL A 54 -8.13 -13.02 5.03
C VAL A 54 -6.95 -12.07 5.04
N GLU A 55 -5.96 -12.36 4.21
CA GLU A 55 -4.77 -11.52 4.07
C GLU A 55 -4.99 -10.51 2.96
N PHE A 56 -4.67 -9.25 3.25
CA PHE A 56 -4.68 -8.19 2.26
C PHE A 56 -3.26 -7.66 2.11
N VAL A 57 -2.83 -7.48 0.87
CA VAL A 57 -1.52 -6.92 0.57
C VAL A 57 -1.75 -5.66 -0.24
N THR A 58 -1.19 -4.54 0.20
CA THR A 58 -1.20 -3.31 -0.59
C THR A 58 0.20 -3.06 -1.09
N LEU A 59 0.29 -2.79 -2.39
CA LEU A 59 1.54 -2.38 -3.02
C LEU A 59 1.26 -1.01 -3.62
N THR A 60 1.72 0.03 -2.92
CA THR A 60 1.53 1.40 -3.38
C THR A 60 2.79 1.85 -4.12
N LEU A 61 2.59 2.60 -5.19
CA LEU A 61 3.67 3.03 -6.05
C LEU A 61 3.86 4.53 -5.93
N PHE A 62 5.09 4.94 -5.67
CA PHE A 62 5.47 6.36 -5.54
C PHE A 62 6.63 6.65 -6.47
N GLU A 63 6.69 7.88 -6.97
CA GLU A 63 7.75 8.23 -7.93
C GLU A 63 9.12 8.39 -7.27
N SER A 64 9.18 8.51 -5.94
CA SER A 64 10.44 8.73 -5.23
C SER A 64 10.29 8.45 -3.76
N MET A 65 11.42 8.32 -3.05
CA MET A 65 11.38 8.24 -1.58
C MET A 65 10.90 9.53 -0.96
N GLN A 66 11.11 10.66 -1.63
CA GLN A 66 10.58 11.91 -1.14
C GLN A 66 9.06 11.89 -1.10
N ALA A 67 8.43 11.29 -2.13
CA ALA A 67 6.98 11.14 -2.15
C ALA A 67 6.51 10.19 -1.05
N VAL A 68 7.28 9.13 -0.77
CA VAL A 68 6.96 8.22 0.34
C VAL A 68 6.96 8.98 1.66
N ARG A 69 7.96 9.84 1.88
CA ARG A 69 8.04 10.63 3.10
C ARG A 69 6.90 11.64 3.21
N ALA A 70 6.47 12.19 2.08
CA ALA A 70 5.33 13.11 2.07
C ALA A 70 4.05 12.39 2.53
N PHE A 71 3.93 11.11 2.22
CA PHE A 71 2.79 10.30 2.63
C PHE A 71 2.92 9.79 4.07
N ALA A 72 4.08 9.21 4.41
CA ALA A 72 4.23 8.46 5.64
C ALA A 72 4.96 9.21 6.76
N GLY A 73 5.63 10.33 6.44
CA GLY A 73 6.38 11.10 7.43
C GLY A 73 7.84 10.68 7.50
N GLU A 74 8.54 11.24 8.49
CA GLU A 74 9.98 10.99 8.64
C GLU A 74 10.29 9.53 8.92
N ASP A 75 9.50 8.90 9.78
CA ASP A 75 9.64 7.46 10.02
C ASP A 75 8.83 6.74 8.96
N PHE A 76 9.32 6.79 7.73
CA PHE A 76 8.56 6.40 6.56
C PHE A 76 8.24 4.90 6.48
N GLU A 77 8.95 4.07 7.24
CA GLU A 77 8.63 2.65 7.27
C GLU A 77 7.43 2.33 8.14
N LYS A 78 7.11 3.22 9.08
CA LYS A 78 5.99 2.97 9.97
C LYS A 78 4.69 2.89 9.18
N ALA A 79 3.88 1.89 9.48
CA ALA A 79 2.61 1.69 8.78
C ALA A 79 1.67 2.88 9.02
N VAL A 80 0.96 3.26 7.96
CA VAL A 80 -0.05 4.32 8.05
C VAL A 80 -1.40 3.61 8.05
N VAL A 81 -1.99 3.44 9.23
CA VAL A 81 -3.22 2.69 9.39
C VAL A 81 -4.28 3.60 10.00
N PRO A 82 -5.22 4.09 9.19
CA PRO A 82 -6.28 4.96 9.73
C PRO A 82 -7.10 4.25 10.79
N PRO A 83 -7.70 4.99 11.73
CA PRO A 83 -8.46 4.36 12.81
C PRO A 83 -9.56 3.42 12.33
N LYS A 84 -10.26 3.76 11.24
CA LYS A 84 -11.30 2.90 10.71
C LYS A 84 -10.75 1.56 10.23
N ALA A 85 -9.57 1.58 9.60
CA ALA A 85 -8.92 0.37 9.14
C ALA A 85 -8.44 -0.46 10.31
N ARG A 86 -7.85 0.20 11.32
CA ARG A 86 -7.34 -0.48 12.49
C ARG A 86 -8.43 -1.27 13.22
N LYS A 87 -9.65 -0.75 13.23
CA LYS A 87 -10.76 -1.44 13.88
C LYS A 87 -11.16 -2.74 13.19
N LEU A 88 -10.91 -2.83 11.88
CA LEU A 88 -11.29 -4.00 11.11
C LEU A 88 -10.18 -5.04 11.01
N LEU A 89 -8.94 -4.64 11.26
CA LEU A 89 -7.79 -5.53 11.14
C LEU A 89 -7.60 -6.35 12.41
N ALA A 90 -7.35 -7.64 12.23
CA ALA A 90 -6.99 -8.53 13.33
C ALA A 90 -5.52 -8.32 13.72
N ARG A 91 -4.67 -8.09 12.70
CA ARG A 91 -3.25 -7.79 12.89
C ARG A 91 -2.73 -7.19 11.60
N PHE A 92 -1.56 -6.58 11.66
CA PHE A 92 -0.96 -5.97 10.49
C PHE A 92 0.55 -5.78 10.70
N ASP A 93 1.27 -5.62 9.59
CA ASP A 93 2.69 -5.28 9.66
C ASP A 93 2.82 -3.88 10.22
N GLU A 94 3.66 -3.73 11.24
CA GLU A 94 3.88 -2.40 11.83
C GLU A 94 4.78 -1.54 10.97
N ARG A 95 5.55 -2.16 10.07
CA ARG A 95 6.43 -1.43 9.18
C ARG A 95 6.22 -1.91 7.75
N SER A 96 6.30 -0.97 6.82
CA SER A 96 6.22 -1.27 5.38
C SER A 96 7.63 -1.47 4.85
N VAL A 97 7.73 -2.23 3.75
CA VAL A 97 9.01 -2.49 3.10
C VAL A 97 9.01 -1.76 1.76
N HIS A 98 10.12 -1.12 1.43
CA HIS A 98 10.24 -0.32 0.22
C HIS A 98 11.21 -0.96 -0.75
N TYR A 99 10.84 -0.96 -2.04
CA TYR A 99 11.63 -1.58 -3.10
C TYR A 99 11.75 -0.61 -4.27
N GLU A 100 12.90 -0.64 -4.93
CA GLU A 100 13.04 0.02 -6.22
C GLU A 100 12.36 -0.85 -7.28
N THR A 101 11.62 -0.22 -8.18
CA THR A 101 10.95 -0.95 -9.26
C THR A 101 11.91 -1.07 -10.43
N LEU A 102 12.27 -2.29 -10.78
CA LEU A 102 13.16 -2.55 -11.90
C LEU A 102 12.38 -2.78 -13.19
N LEU A 103 11.19 -3.36 -13.08
CA LEU A 103 10.40 -3.77 -14.23
C LEU A 103 8.92 -3.68 -13.86
N GLY A 104 8.12 -3.04 -14.67
CA GLY A 104 6.68 -2.92 -14.45
C GLY A 104 5.87 -3.87 -15.30
N PRO A 105 4.53 -3.81 -15.17
CA PRO A 105 3.65 -4.76 -15.85
C PRO A 105 3.72 -4.70 -17.37
N ASP A 106 4.13 -3.56 -17.92
CA ASP A 106 4.23 -3.38 -19.37
C ASP A 106 5.56 -3.89 -19.93
N GLY A 107 6.41 -4.49 -19.08
CA GLY A 107 7.69 -5.01 -19.48
C GLY A 107 8.81 -4.00 -19.50
N GLY A 108 8.51 -2.72 -19.22
CA GLY A 108 9.51 -1.67 -19.20
C GLY A 108 9.97 -1.35 -17.79
N SER A 109 11.08 -0.60 -17.70
CA SER A 109 11.55 -0.08 -16.41
C SER A 109 10.59 0.99 -15.94
N ALA A 110 10.04 0.83 -14.73
CA ALA A 110 9.19 1.87 -14.16
C ALA A 110 10.02 3.13 -13.95
N GLY A 111 9.46 4.27 -14.39
CA GLY A 111 10.15 5.55 -14.26
C GLY A 111 11.19 5.83 -15.31
N SER A 112 11.31 4.99 -16.33
CA SER A 112 12.35 5.14 -17.34
C SER A 112 11.86 5.82 -18.61
N ARG A 113 10.89 6.65 -18.52
CA ARG A 113 10.36 7.35 -19.68
C ARG A 113 10.62 8.82 -19.62
#